data_f599709e1984dd3bce67ff3b520de572
#
_entry.id   f599709e1984dd3bce67ff3b520de572
#
_cell.length_a   1.000
_cell.length_b   1.000
_cell.length_c   1.000
_cell.angle_alpha   90.00
_cell.angle_beta   90.00
_cell.angle_gamma   90.00
#
_symmetry.space_group_name_H-M   'P 1'
#
loop_
_entity.id
_entity.type
_entity.pdbx_description
1 polymer ?
#
loop_
_entity_poly.entity_id
_entity_poly.type
_entity_poly.pdbx_seq_one_letter_code
_entity_poly.pdbx_strand_id
1 'polypeptide(L)'
;VADGQRVLDACAAPGGKSGHLLECAQLELTALDADAGRCARLERNLARLGLHARVMNADCTRPGDWWDGVPFDRVLADVPCSASGIARRHPDIKWLRRANDVEAFAARQGAILDALWQVLRADGRLLYATCSVFPQENDAVIDAFIARQRSPGARAVRLPLPDGGAAQGLPGAERDGFYYALIRKQA
;
A
#
# COMPACT_ATOMS: atom_id res chain seq x y z
N VAL A 1 -5.00 8.89 9.88
CA VAL A 1 -6.40 9.03 9.43
C VAL A 1 -7.18 9.84 10.46
N ALA A 2 -8.31 10.39 10.08
CA ALA A 2 -9.24 11.15 10.93
C ALA A 2 -10.68 10.92 10.43
N ASP A 3 -11.66 11.15 11.30
CA ASP A 3 -13.08 10.97 10.98
C ASP A 3 -13.51 11.74 9.72
N GLY A 4 -14.38 11.14 8.94
CA GLY A 4 -14.92 11.68 7.70
C GLY A 4 -13.94 11.65 6.51
N GLN A 5 -12.74 11.11 6.66
CA GLN A 5 -11.82 10.99 5.54
C GLN A 5 -12.20 9.85 4.59
N ARG A 6 -12.00 10.12 3.31
CA ARG A 6 -12.12 9.15 2.24
C ARG A 6 -10.78 8.45 2.04
N VAL A 7 -10.74 7.14 2.31
CA VAL A 7 -9.51 6.35 2.36
C VAL A 7 -9.57 5.19 1.38
N LEU A 8 -8.45 4.94 0.69
CA LEU A 8 -8.26 3.79 -0.17
C LEU A 8 -7.22 2.85 0.45
N ASP A 9 -7.56 1.58 0.62
CA ASP A 9 -6.61 0.48 0.82
C ASP A 9 -6.50 -0.30 -0.50
N ALA A 10 -5.39 -0.12 -1.20
CA ALA A 10 -5.28 -0.51 -2.61
C ALA A 10 -4.89 -1.99 -2.86
N CYS A 11 -4.42 -2.69 -1.83
CA CYS A 11 -4.07 -4.12 -1.88
C CYS A 11 -4.48 -4.75 -0.53
N ALA A 12 -5.80 -4.69 -0.24
CA ALA A 12 -6.33 -4.73 1.11
C ALA A 12 -6.38 -6.14 1.75
N ALA A 13 -6.51 -7.18 0.94
CA ALA A 13 -6.72 -8.52 1.49
C ALA A 13 -5.47 -9.08 2.20
N PRO A 14 -5.65 -9.70 3.36
CA PRO A 14 -6.87 -10.25 3.94
C PRO A 14 -7.68 -9.30 4.86
N GLY A 15 -7.34 -7.99 4.95
CA GLY A 15 -8.13 -6.99 5.66
C GLY A 15 -7.61 -6.55 7.03
N GLY A 16 -6.43 -6.99 7.44
CA GLY A 16 -5.88 -6.60 8.74
C GLY A 16 -5.60 -5.09 8.83
N LYS A 17 -5.04 -4.48 7.78
CA LYS A 17 -4.79 -3.05 7.73
C LYS A 17 -6.07 -2.24 7.54
N SER A 18 -6.99 -2.72 6.68
CA SER A 18 -8.33 -2.13 6.53
C SER A 18 -9.10 -2.09 7.86
N GLY A 19 -9.11 -3.21 8.61
CA GLY A 19 -9.73 -3.29 9.93
C GLY A 19 -9.10 -2.27 10.89
N HIS A 20 -7.80 -2.22 11.00
CA HIS A 20 -7.09 -1.26 11.85
C HIS A 20 -7.41 0.20 11.47
N LEU A 21 -7.47 0.54 10.19
CA LEU A 21 -7.87 1.89 9.75
C LEU A 21 -9.28 2.26 10.25
N LEU A 22 -10.24 1.33 10.15
CA LEU A 22 -11.62 1.51 10.58
C LEU A 22 -11.79 1.56 12.11
N GLU A 23 -10.91 0.91 12.86
CA GLU A 23 -10.86 1.00 14.32
C GLU A 23 -10.28 2.34 14.80
N CYS A 24 -9.42 2.98 13.99
CA CYS A 24 -8.78 4.25 14.33
C CYS A 24 -9.69 5.46 14.13
N ALA A 25 -10.65 5.43 13.20
CA ALA A 25 -11.51 6.55 12.84
C ALA A 25 -12.74 6.12 12.05
N GLN A 26 -13.77 6.96 11.99
CA GLN A 26 -14.94 6.76 11.14
C GLN A 26 -14.61 7.20 9.71
N LEU A 27 -14.34 6.22 8.84
CA LEU A 27 -13.83 6.44 7.48
C LEU A 27 -14.84 6.02 6.41
N GLU A 28 -14.79 6.72 5.26
CA GLU A 28 -15.30 6.21 3.99
C GLU A 28 -14.19 5.35 3.35
N LEU A 29 -14.09 4.07 3.75
CA LEU A 29 -13.04 3.17 3.29
C LEU A 29 -13.46 2.40 2.04
N THR A 30 -12.68 2.54 0.96
CA THR A 30 -12.68 1.64 -0.20
C THR A 30 -11.49 0.70 -0.10
N ALA A 31 -11.73 -0.61 -0.21
CA ALA A 31 -10.71 -1.65 -0.11
C ALA A 31 -10.69 -2.47 -1.40
N LEU A 32 -9.56 -2.48 -2.10
CA LEU A 32 -9.36 -3.19 -3.36
C LEU A 32 -8.47 -4.41 -3.18
N ASP A 33 -8.77 -5.47 -3.89
CA ASP A 33 -7.82 -6.56 -4.18
C ASP A 33 -8.14 -7.15 -5.57
N ALA A 34 -7.10 -7.55 -6.30
CA ALA A 34 -7.26 -8.09 -7.65
C ALA A 34 -7.77 -9.53 -7.68
N ASP A 35 -7.79 -10.22 -6.54
CA ASP A 35 -8.27 -11.60 -6.40
C ASP A 35 -9.61 -11.66 -5.70
N ALA A 36 -10.63 -12.22 -6.38
CA ALA A 36 -11.99 -12.33 -5.86
C ALA A 36 -12.08 -13.19 -4.59
N GLY A 37 -11.31 -14.26 -4.50
CA GLY A 37 -11.28 -15.13 -3.32
C GLY A 37 -10.68 -14.42 -2.10
N ARG A 38 -9.68 -13.57 -2.34
CA ARG A 38 -9.08 -12.71 -1.32
C ARG A 38 -10.06 -11.62 -0.88
N CYS A 39 -10.81 -10.99 -1.80
CA CYS A 39 -11.89 -10.05 -1.48
C CYS A 39 -12.95 -10.69 -0.57
N ALA A 40 -13.44 -11.87 -0.91
CA ALA A 40 -14.41 -12.59 -0.08
C ALA A 40 -13.88 -12.90 1.33
N ARG A 41 -12.57 -13.14 1.46
CA ARG A 41 -11.92 -13.30 2.78
C ARG A 41 -11.86 -11.99 3.56
N LEU A 42 -11.53 -10.89 2.89
CA LEU A 42 -11.53 -9.55 3.45
C LEU A 42 -12.91 -9.18 4.01
N GLU A 43 -13.99 -9.38 3.22
CA GLU A 43 -15.36 -9.11 3.64
C GLU A 43 -15.73 -9.91 4.89
N ARG A 44 -15.44 -11.23 4.91
CA ARG A 44 -15.70 -12.07 6.10
C ARG A 44 -14.93 -11.57 7.33
N ASN A 45 -13.69 -11.13 7.16
CA ASN A 45 -12.88 -10.61 8.27
C ASN A 45 -13.45 -9.30 8.82
N LEU A 46 -13.84 -8.37 7.96
CA LEU A 46 -14.48 -7.11 8.39
C LEU A 46 -15.83 -7.37 9.06
N ALA A 47 -16.68 -8.21 8.48
CA ALA A 47 -17.98 -8.59 9.06
C ALA A 47 -17.85 -9.20 10.46
N ARG A 48 -16.87 -10.09 10.66
CA ARG A 48 -16.57 -10.70 11.97
C ARG A 48 -16.18 -9.66 13.03
N LEU A 49 -15.58 -8.53 12.62
CA LEU A 49 -15.18 -7.43 13.50
C LEU A 49 -16.29 -6.36 13.65
N GLY A 50 -17.44 -6.53 12.97
CA GLY A 50 -18.49 -5.51 12.93
C GLY A 50 -18.11 -4.26 12.17
N LEU A 51 -17.11 -4.35 11.29
CA LEU A 51 -16.58 -3.23 10.50
C LEU A 51 -17.11 -3.28 9.06
N HIS A 52 -17.23 -2.10 8.43
CA HIS A 52 -17.77 -1.98 7.09
C HIS A 52 -16.84 -1.16 6.18
N ALA A 53 -16.59 -1.67 4.98
CA ALA A 53 -15.89 -0.98 3.90
C ALA A 53 -16.55 -1.30 2.55
N ARG A 54 -16.32 -0.46 1.56
CA ARG A 54 -16.65 -0.78 0.17
C ARG A 54 -15.55 -1.69 -0.38
N VAL A 55 -15.78 -3.00 -0.38
CA VAL A 55 -14.84 -3.98 -0.94
C VAL A 55 -15.09 -4.13 -2.43
N MET A 56 -14.03 -4.09 -3.25
CA MET A 56 -14.12 -4.23 -4.69
C MET A 56 -13.04 -5.17 -5.22
N ASN A 57 -13.44 -6.12 -6.05
CA ASN A 57 -12.49 -6.95 -6.80
C ASN A 57 -12.05 -6.16 -8.04
N ALA A 58 -10.88 -5.53 -7.97
CA ALA A 58 -10.36 -4.70 -9.04
C ALA A 58 -8.82 -4.61 -8.99
N ASP A 59 -8.21 -4.41 -10.16
CA ASP A 59 -6.79 -4.07 -10.24
C ASP A 59 -6.59 -2.58 -9.98
N CYS A 60 -5.89 -2.24 -8.90
CA CYS A 60 -5.64 -0.86 -8.50
C CYS A 60 -4.85 -0.06 -9.53
N THR A 61 -4.16 -0.72 -10.49
CA THR A 61 -3.45 -0.06 -11.60
C THR A 61 -4.38 0.47 -12.68
N ARG A 62 -5.68 0.17 -12.60
CA ARG A 62 -6.71 0.57 -13.59
C ARG A 62 -7.80 1.44 -12.94
N PRO A 63 -7.52 2.68 -12.56
CA PRO A 63 -8.52 3.55 -11.90
C PRO A 63 -9.84 3.68 -12.66
N GLY A 64 -9.81 3.65 -13.99
CA GLY A 64 -11.02 3.73 -14.82
C GLY A 64 -12.05 2.62 -14.58
N ASP A 65 -11.64 1.49 -13.99
CA ASP A 65 -12.52 0.33 -13.76
C ASP A 65 -13.26 0.39 -12.41
N TRP A 66 -12.78 1.21 -11.45
CA TRP A 66 -13.28 1.18 -10.07
C TRP A 66 -13.44 2.55 -9.41
N TRP A 67 -12.75 3.58 -9.90
CA TRP A 67 -12.77 4.91 -9.29
C TRP A 67 -13.96 5.73 -9.80
N ASP A 68 -14.66 6.40 -8.88
CA ASP A 68 -15.82 7.24 -9.16
C ASP A 68 -15.50 8.71 -9.51
N GLY A 69 -14.21 9.04 -9.62
CA GLY A 69 -13.75 10.40 -9.94
C GLY A 69 -13.57 11.31 -8.74
N VAL A 70 -14.00 10.90 -7.53
CA VAL A 70 -13.80 11.68 -6.29
C VAL A 70 -12.47 11.30 -5.63
N PRO A 71 -11.53 12.25 -5.45
CA PRO A 71 -10.21 11.93 -4.94
C PRO A 71 -10.21 11.45 -3.48
N PHE A 72 -9.23 10.61 -3.12
CA PHE A 72 -9.02 10.13 -1.77
C PHE A 72 -8.13 11.07 -0.94
N ASP A 73 -8.45 11.21 0.35
CA ASP A 73 -7.64 11.93 1.33
C ASP A 73 -6.35 11.19 1.66
N ARG A 74 -6.48 9.87 1.80
CA ARG A 74 -5.40 8.95 2.17
C ARG A 74 -5.45 7.70 1.30
N VAL A 75 -4.28 7.21 0.98
CA VAL A 75 -4.10 5.94 0.27
C VAL A 75 -3.11 5.08 1.04
N LEU A 76 -3.48 3.84 1.31
CA LEU A 76 -2.60 2.79 1.78
C LEU A 76 -2.29 1.86 0.61
N ALA A 77 -1.01 1.66 0.35
CA ALA A 77 -0.49 0.78 -0.70
C ALA A 77 0.45 -0.27 -0.07
N ASP A 78 -0.15 -1.31 0.55
CA ASP A 78 0.59 -2.50 1.02
C ASP A 78 0.77 -3.45 -0.18
N VAL A 79 1.77 -3.12 -1.00
CA VAL A 79 1.90 -3.66 -2.35
C VAL A 79 2.42 -5.10 -2.39
N PRO A 80 2.06 -5.89 -3.42
CA PRO A 80 2.70 -7.17 -3.68
C PRO A 80 4.21 -7.01 -3.80
N CYS A 81 4.97 -7.87 -3.11
CA CYS A 81 6.44 -7.85 -3.08
C CYS A 81 7.01 -9.27 -2.97
N SER A 82 8.34 -9.39 -2.95
CA SER A 82 9.03 -10.67 -2.78
C SER A 82 8.72 -11.37 -1.45
N ALA A 83 8.24 -10.62 -0.45
CA ALA A 83 7.98 -11.06 0.92
C ALA A 83 9.25 -11.56 1.66
N SER A 84 10.44 -11.15 1.21
CA SER A 84 11.72 -11.59 1.77
C SER A 84 11.91 -11.26 3.25
N GLY A 85 11.26 -10.22 3.76
CA GLY A 85 11.32 -9.82 5.16
C GLY A 85 10.57 -10.73 6.13
N ILE A 86 9.64 -11.57 5.62
CA ILE A 86 8.85 -12.51 6.43
C ILE A 86 9.28 -13.98 6.24
N ALA A 87 10.44 -14.22 5.64
CA ALA A 87 10.96 -15.56 5.37
C ALA A 87 11.15 -16.42 6.63
N ARG A 88 11.23 -15.80 7.82
CA ARG A 88 11.26 -16.52 9.10
C ARG A 88 9.96 -17.30 9.34
N ARG A 89 8.81 -16.69 9.05
CA ARG A 89 7.46 -17.31 9.19
C ARG A 89 7.06 -18.13 7.96
N HIS A 90 7.63 -17.81 6.82
CA HIS A 90 7.35 -18.42 5.52
C HIS A 90 8.65 -18.85 4.85
N PRO A 91 9.32 -19.93 5.35
CA PRO A 91 10.64 -20.35 4.87
C PRO A 91 10.65 -20.82 3.42
N ASP A 92 9.52 -21.21 2.88
CA ASP A 92 9.29 -21.57 1.47
C ASP A 92 9.61 -20.43 0.50
N ILE A 93 9.51 -19.16 0.94
CA ILE A 93 9.86 -17.99 0.14
C ILE A 93 11.28 -18.10 -0.44
N LYS A 94 12.23 -18.63 0.32
CA LYS A 94 13.62 -18.82 -0.13
C LYS A 94 13.75 -19.71 -1.36
N TRP A 95 12.83 -20.64 -1.54
CA TRP A 95 12.82 -21.61 -2.62
C TRP A 95 11.93 -21.19 -3.78
N LEU A 96 10.87 -20.41 -3.49
CA LEU A 96 9.90 -19.97 -4.49
C LEU A 96 10.36 -18.74 -5.27
N ARG A 97 11.24 -17.89 -4.70
CA ARG A 97 11.68 -16.65 -5.34
C ARG A 97 12.85 -16.88 -6.28
N ARG A 98 12.77 -16.24 -7.45
CA ARG A 98 13.81 -16.22 -8.49
C ARG A 98 14.43 -14.81 -8.56
N ALA A 99 15.62 -14.69 -9.13
CA ALA A 99 16.34 -13.43 -9.21
C ALA A 99 15.55 -12.33 -9.96
N ASN A 100 14.85 -12.70 -11.03
CA ASN A 100 14.04 -11.77 -11.83
C ASN A 100 12.70 -11.37 -11.19
N ASP A 101 12.25 -12.05 -10.13
CA ASP A 101 10.99 -11.71 -9.44
C ASP A 101 11.08 -10.33 -8.79
N VAL A 102 12.25 -9.97 -8.23
CA VAL A 102 12.45 -8.68 -7.57
C VAL A 102 12.25 -7.52 -8.54
N GLU A 103 12.80 -7.62 -9.75
CA GLU A 103 12.63 -6.61 -10.81
C GLU A 103 11.16 -6.53 -11.27
N ALA A 104 10.51 -7.68 -11.44
CA ALA A 104 9.10 -7.74 -11.83
C ALA A 104 8.19 -7.11 -10.77
N PHE A 105 8.44 -7.37 -9.48
CA PHE A 105 7.73 -6.72 -8.38
C PHE A 105 7.99 -5.23 -8.35
N ALA A 106 9.23 -4.78 -8.48
CA ALA A 106 9.58 -3.36 -8.50
C ALA A 106 8.87 -2.60 -9.64
N ALA A 107 8.83 -3.19 -10.84
CA ALA A 107 8.10 -2.62 -11.97
C ALA A 107 6.59 -2.51 -11.70
N ARG A 108 5.97 -3.54 -11.12
CA ARG A 108 4.56 -3.54 -10.74
C ARG A 108 4.26 -2.52 -9.64
N GLN A 109 5.12 -2.40 -8.65
CA GLN A 109 5.01 -1.43 -7.55
C GLN A 109 5.07 0.01 -8.07
N GLY A 110 5.96 0.28 -9.04
CA GLY A 110 6.01 1.57 -9.72
C GLY A 110 4.72 1.90 -10.45
N ALA A 111 4.14 0.93 -11.20
CA ALA A 111 2.86 1.11 -11.90
C ALA A 111 1.69 1.34 -10.93
N ILE A 112 1.68 0.65 -9.78
CA ILE A 112 0.69 0.85 -8.70
C ILE A 112 0.79 2.29 -8.17
N LEU A 113 1.98 2.76 -7.84
CA LEU A 113 2.18 4.12 -7.34
C LEU A 113 1.70 5.19 -8.34
N ASP A 114 2.04 5.02 -9.62
CA ASP A 114 1.63 5.96 -10.68
C ASP A 114 0.10 6.01 -10.84
N ALA A 115 -0.60 4.88 -10.74
CA ALA A 115 -2.06 4.82 -10.78
C ALA A 115 -2.71 5.44 -9.53
N LEU A 116 -2.22 5.09 -8.35
CA LEU A 116 -2.74 5.61 -7.07
C LEU A 116 -2.51 7.11 -6.91
N TRP A 117 -1.45 7.65 -7.54
CA TRP A 117 -1.20 9.09 -7.54
C TRP A 117 -2.28 9.90 -8.26
N GLN A 118 -2.92 9.32 -9.26
CA GLN A 118 -4.00 9.98 -10.00
C GLN A 118 -5.23 10.19 -9.12
N VAL A 119 -5.55 9.22 -8.28
CA VAL A 119 -6.76 9.23 -7.43
C VAL A 119 -6.54 9.91 -6.07
N LEU A 120 -5.30 10.24 -5.72
CA LEU A 120 -4.97 10.97 -4.49
C LEU A 120 -5.20 12.46 -4.69
N ARG A 121 -5.90 13.14 -3.78
CA ARG A 121 -6.10 14.60 -3.84
C ARG A 121 -4.80 15.37 -3.63
N ALA A 122 -4.81 16.66 -3.97
CA ALA A 122 -3.79 17.61 -3.53
C ALA A 122 -3.71 17.63 -1.99
N ASP A 123 -2.51 17.73 -1.44
CA ASP A 123 -2.19 17.59 0.00
C ASP A 123 -2.60 16.26 0.65
N GLY A 124 -3.07 15.32 -0.14
CA GLY A 124 -3.30 13.94 0.27
C GLY A 124 -2.00 13.22 0.63
N ARG A 125 -2.12 12.12 1.36
CA ARG A 125 -0.97 11.30 1.78
C ARG A 125 -1.14 9.86 1.31
N LEU A 126 -0.06 9.29 0.79
CA LEU A 126 0.04 7.89 0.42
C LEU A 126 1.08 7.22 1.33
N LEU A 127 0.68 6.14 1.99
CA LEU A 127 1.58 5.26 2.72
C LEU A 127 1.86 4.03 1.85
N TYR A 128 3.11 3.93 1.41
CA TYR A 128 3.62 2.75 0.72
C TYR A 128 4.21 1.79 1.75
N ALA A 129 3.91 0.49 1.62
CA ALA A 129 4.44 -0.54 2.49
C ALA A 129 4.81 -1.81 1.71
N THR A 130 5.88 -2.47 2.14
CA THR A 130 6.25 -3.83 1.68
C THR A 130 6.72 -4.67 2.88
N CYS A 131 6.66 -5.99 2.74
CA CYS A 131 7.37 -6.92 3.59
C CYS A 131 8.66 -7.44 2.91
N SER A 132 9.34 -6.59 2.14
CA SER A 132 10.61 -6.88 1.48
C SER A 132 11.79 -6.23 2.21
N VAL A 133 12.94 -6.87 2.16
CA VAL A 133 14.23 -6.30 2.59
C VAL A 133 15.07 -5.79 1.42
N PHE A 134 14.62 -5.98 0.19
CA PHE A 134 15.37 -5.59 -1.00
C PHE A 134 15.20 -4.10 -1.31
N PRO A 135 16.30 -3.32 -1.37
CA PRO A 135 16.25 -1.90 -1.74
C PRO A 135 15.57 -1.64 -3.10
N GLN A 136 15.64 -2.60 -4.02
CA GLN A 136 15.02 -2.53 -5.34
C GLN A 136 13.49 -2.44 -5.28
N GLU A 137 12.86 -3.04 -4.27
CA GLU A 137 11.41 -2.98 -4.03
C GLU A 137 11.00 -1.84 -3.06
N ASN A 138 11.98 -1.17 -2.45
CA ASN A 138 11.79 -0.20 -1.38
C ASN A 138 12.26 1.21 -1.82
N ASP A 139 13.42 1.67 -1.36
CA ASP A 139 13.88 3.04 -1.64
C ASP A 139 14.04 3.29 -3.14
N ALA A 140 14.51 2.33 -3.93
CA ALA A 140 14.69 2.52 -5.37
C ALA A 140 13.36 2.79 -6.11
N VAL A 141 12.27 2.10 -5.72
CA VAL A 141 10.93 2.35 -6.27
C VAL A 141 10.42 3.74 -5.88
N ILE A 142 10.57 4.11 -4.60
CA ILE A 142 10.11 5.40 -4.09
C ILE A 142 10.90 6.55 -4.70
N ASP A 143 12.22 6.46 -4.79
CA ASP A 143 13.06 7.51 -5.37
C ASP A 143 12.78 7.70 -6.86
N ALA A 144 12.62 6.61 -7.61
CA ALA A 144 12.23 6.66 -9.01
C ALA A 144 10.83 7.27 -9.20
N PHE A 145 9.86 6.92 -8.32
CA PHE A 145 8.53 7.52 -8.33
C PHE A 145 8.58 9.02 -8.06
N ILE A 146 9.25 9.47 -6.99
CA ILE A 146 9.39 10.89 -6.65
C ILE A 146 10.09 11.68 -7.77
N ALA A 147 11.09 11.07 -8.41
CA ALA A 147 11.78 11.70 -9.52
C ALA A 147 10.87 11.97 -10.74
N ARG A 148 9.86 11.13 -10.96
CA ARG A 148 8.86 11.31 -12.03
C ARG A 148 7.78 12.32 -11.67
N GLN A 149 7.41 12.44 -10.38
CA GLN A 149 6.30 13.28 -9.92
C GLN A 149 6.80 14.68 -9.49
N ARG A 150 7.31 15.46 -10.47
CA ARG A 150 7.86 16.81 -10.24
C ARG A 150 7.01 17.94 -10.83
N SER A 151 5.87 17.64 -11.43
CA SER A 151 5.01 18.65 -12.05
C SER A 151 4.43 19.61 -11.00
N PRO A 152 4.27 20.90 -11.33
CA PRO A 152 3.56 21.85 -10.47
C PRO A 152 2.15 21.32 -10.14
N GLY A 153 1.74 21.45 -8.86
CA GLY A 153 0.42 20.99 -8.40
C GLY A 153 0.28 19.48 -8.17
N ALA A 154 1.33 18.69 -8.42
CA ALA A 154 1.31 17.24 -8.21
C ALA A 154 2.67 16.67 -7.76
N ARG A 155 3.51 17.49 -7.12
CA ARG A 155 4.84 17.07 -6.69
C ARG A 155 4.77 16.05 -5.55
N ALA A 156 5.48 14.93 -5.69
CA ALA A 156 5.65 13.96 -4.62
C ALA A 156 6.76 14.41 -3.64
N VAL A 157 6.43 14.45 -2.36
CA VAL A 157 7.37 14.78 -1.29
C VAL A 157 7.34 13.67 -0.26
N ARG A 158 8.49 13.03 -0.01
CA ARG A 158 8.65 12.06 1.07
C ARG A 158 8.61 12.78 2.42
N LEU A 159 7.77 12.27 3.33
CA LEU A 159 7.67 12.77 4.69
C LEU A 159 8.43 11.84 5.65
N PRO A 160 8.93 12.35 6.79
CA PRO A 160 9.40 11.49 7.86
C PRO A 160 8.25 10.62 8.38
N LEU A 161 8.57 9.42 8.84
CA LEU A 161 7.59 8.59 9.56
C LEU A 161 7.26 9.23 10.92
N PRO A 162 6.02 9.07 11.42
CA PRO A 162 5.54 9.79 12.60
C PRO A 162 6.43 9.66 13.84
N ASP A 163 7.02 8.49 14.06
CA ASP A 163 7.82 8.19 15.25
C ASP A 163 9.33 8.37 15.01
N GLY A 164 9.74 9.04 13.93
CA GLY A 164 11.14 9.16 13.54
C GLY A 164 11.79 7.81 13.21
N GLY A 165 10.98 6.77 13.01
CA GLY A 165 11.44 5.41 12.73
C GLY A 165 12.17 5.31 11.38
N ALA A 166 13.07 4.34 11.28
CA ALA A 166 13.71 4.00 10.01
C ALA A 166 12.67 3.47 9.01
N ALA A 167 12.77 3.89 7.76
CA ALA A 167 11.90 3.41 6.68
C ALA A 167 11.99 1.88 6.52
N GLN A 168 13.19 1.32 6.64
CA GLN A 168 13.47 -0.11 6.58
C GLN A 168 13.64 -0.71 7.98
N GLY A 169 12.71 -1.58 8.37
CA GLY A 169 12.89 -2.50 9.48
C GLY A 169 13.47 -3.83 8.96
N LEU A 170 14.63 -4.23 9.46
CA LEU A 170 15.20 -5.55 9.12
C LEU A 170 14.61 -6.65 10.01
N PRO A 171 14.48 -7.88 9.50
CA PRO A 171 14.03 -9.01 10.31
C PRO A 171 15.03 -9.33 11.42
N GLY A 172 14.50 -9.73 12.56
CA GLY A 172 15.28 -10.14 13.74
C GLY A 172 14.66 -11.37 14.40
N ALA A 173 15.14 -11.72 15.59
CA ALA A 173 14.64 -12.88 16.33
C ALA A 173 13.13 -12.76 16.65
N GLU A 174 12.66 -11.55 16.95
CA GLU A 174 11.29 -11.30 17.45
C GLU A 174 10.41 -10.54 16.45
N ARG A 175 10.98 -10.01 15.36
CA ARG A 175 10.25 -9.21 14.38
C ARG A 175 10.57 -9.59 12.95
N ASP A 176 9.60 -9.35 12.07
CA ASP A 176 9.77 -9.46 10.62
C ASP A 176 10.36 -8.17 10.02
N GLY A 177 10.80 -8.27 8.76
CA GLY A 177 11.25 -7.12 7.99
C GLY A 177 10.10 -6.45 7.26
N PHE A 178 10.01 -5.12 7.39
CA PHE A 178 9.05 -4.29 6.69
C PHE A 178 9.71 -2.99 6.22
N TYR A 179 9.15 -2.41 5.18
CA TYR A 179 9.52 -1.10 4.71
C TYR A 179 8.28 -0.20 4.65
N TYR A 180 8.46 1.09 4.99
CA TYR A 180 7.42 2.10 4.90
C TYR A 180 7.94 3.39 4.29
N ALA A 181 7.15 4.00 3.41
CA ALA A 181 7.41 5.35 2.92
C ALA A 181 6.10 6.15 2.91
N LEU A 182 6.11 7.30 3.60
CA LEU A 182 4.99 8.24 3.61
C LEU A 182 5.27 9.35 2.59
N ILE A 183 4.34 9.54 1.65
CA ILE A 183 4.47 10.48 0.54
C ILE A 183 3.28 11.45 0.58
N ARG A 184 3.54 12.75 0.44
CA ARG A 184 2.51 13.79 0.28
C ARG A 184 2.49 14.29 -1.16
N LYS A 185 1.29 14.46 -1.70
CA LYS A 185 1.05 15.16 -2.97
C LYS A 185 0.96 16.65 -2.68
N GLN A 186 2.04 17.36 -2.96
CA GLN A 186 2.09 18.80 -2.74
C GLN A 186 1.38 19.51 -3.90
N ALA A 187 0.44 20.40 -3.56
CA ALA A 187 -0.21 21.31 -4.50
C ALA A 187 0.76 22.30 -5.14
#